data_f7b3edd375f78b09da446fb3f4050f86
#
_entry.id   f7b3edd375f78b09da446fb3f4050f86
#
_cell.length_a   1.000
_cell.length_b   1.000
_cell.length_c   1.000
_cell.angle_alpha   90.00
_cell.angle_beta   90.00
_cell.angle_gamma   90.00
#
_symmetry.space_group_name_H-M   'P 1'
#
loop_
_entity.id
_entity.type
_entity.pdbx_description
1 polymer ?
#
loop_
_entity_poly.entity_id
_entity_poly.type
_entity_poly.pdbx_seq_one_letter_code
_entity_poly.pdbx_strand_id
1 'polypeptide(L)'
;GTWLREYGRRVVSRLPPAFEPIRTECREVDADPPTDATPTARLYPWDFRPGNALIADDDVAAILDWEAPLAAPASLSVAKAECLGGDWYVADPELLREAFRSGYDSVRPYPSIPTTHRVAAIADTAVDSSGAVTNPGYPELGREAAVAFHREALEAATEA
;
A
#
# COMPACT_ATOMS: atom_id res chain seq x y z
N GLY A 1 4.58 16.86 -7.03
CA GLY A 1 4.62 16.99 -5.58
C GLY A 1 3.28 17.26 -4.91
N THR A 2 2.55 18.29 -5.30
CA THR A 2 1.31 18.73 -4.62
C THR A 2 0.23 17.64 -4.62
N TRP A 3 0.00 16.99 -5.73
CA TRP A 3 -1.03 15.94 -5.84
C TRP A 3 -0.80 14.76 -4.88
N LEU A 4 0.43 14.29 -4.74
CA LEU A 4 0.76 13.18 -3.82
C LEU A 4 0.53 13.56 -2.35
N ARG A 5 0.86 14.80 -1.98
CA ARG A 5 0.56 15.31 -0.63
C ARG A 5 -0.96 15.39 -0.38
N GLU A 6 -1.72 15.87 -1.34
CA GLU A 6 -3.18 15.93 -1.25
C GLU A 6 -3.79 14.53 -1.20
N TYR A 7 -3.26 13.60 -1.99
CA TYR A 7 -3.69 12.20 -1.95
C TYR A 7 -3.41 11.58 -0.59
N GLY A 8 -2.17 11.66 -0.08
CA GLY A 8 -1.79 11.15 1.23
C GLY A 8 -2.65 11.71 2.36
N ARG A 9 -2.84 13.03 2.39
CA ARG A 9 -3.72 13.68 3.38
C ARG A 9 -5.17 13.19 3.28
N ARG A 10 -5.68 13.00 2.08
CA ARG A 10 -7.05 12.52 1.85
C ARG A 10 -7.24 11.12 2.39
N VAL A 11 -6.34 10.17 2.09
CA VAL A 11 -6.48 8.78 2.55
C VAL A 11 -6.31 8.67 4.07
N VAL A 12 -5.34 9.38 4.66
CA VAL A 12 -5.17 9.45 6.12
C VAL A 12 -6.39 10.07 6.81
N SER A 13 -7.04 11.07 6.20
CA SER A 13 -8.25 11.68 6.77
C SER A 13 -9.46 10.73 6.80
N ARG A 14 -9.47 9.68 5.99
CA ARG A 14 -10.53 8.66 5.98
C ARG A 14 -10.41 7.67 7.13
N LEU A 15 -9.24 7.56 7.75
CA LEU A 15 -9.04 6.66 8.88
C LEU A 15 -9.99 7.03 10.04
N PRO A 16 -10.79 6.08 10.57
CA PRO A 16 -11.71 6.32 11.66
C PRO A 16 -10.99 6.63 12.99
N PRO A 17 -11.71 7.14 14.02
CA PRO A 17 -11.13 7.47 15.32
C PRO A 17 -10.38 6.32 16.00
N ALA A 18 -10.71 5.07 15.67
CA ALA A 18 -10.00 3.88 16.19
C ALA A 18 -8.49 3.86 15.82
N PHE A 19 -8.06 4.70 14.90
CA PHE A 19 -6.65 4.84 14.49
C PHE A 19 -5.89 5.97 15.20
N GLU A 20 -6.48 6.66 16.16
CA GLU A 20 -5.69 7.58 17.00
C GLU A 20 -4.81 6.78 18.01
N PRO A 21 -3.57 7.24 18.35
CA PRO A 21 -2.93 8.49 17.91
C PRO A 21 -2.24 8.42 16.54
N ILE A 22 -2.01 7.22 15.98
CA ILE A 22 -1.22 7.04 14.75
C ILE A 22 -1.72 7.90 13.56
N ARG A 23 -3.02 8.17 13.48
CA ARG A 23 -3.59 9.06 12.47
C ARG A 23 -2.99 10.48 12.53
N THR A 24 -2.71 10.99 13.72
CA THR A 24 -2.05 12.28 13.92
C THR A 24 -0.61 12.23 13.44
N GLU A 25 0.14 11.21 13.81
CA GLU A 25 1.52 10.99 13.38
C GLU A 25 1.63 10.87 11.84
N CYS A 26 0.74 10.12 11.20
CA CYS A 26 0.68 10.02 9.75
C CYS A 26 0.46 11.36 9.03
N ARG A 27 -0.21 12.32 9.66
CA ARG A 27 -0.41 13.68 9.10
C ARG A 27 0.86 14.53 9.18
N GLU A 28 1.73 14.23 10.12
CA GLU A 28 2.98 14.96 10.37
C GLU A 28 4.13 14.42 9.50
N VAL A 29 3.97 13.25 8.91
CA VAL A 29 4.96 12.71 7.97
C VAL A 29 5.17 13.72 6.85
N ASP A 30 6.37 14.31 6.81
CA ASP A 30 6.70 15.33 5.83
C ASP A 30 6.81 14.71 4.44
N ALA A 31 6.03 15.28 3.53
CA ALA A 31 6.00 14.84 2.14
C ALA A 31 7.10 15.54 1.34
N ASP A 32 8.33 15.56 1.81
CA ASP A 32 9.44 16.06 1.00
C ASP A 32 9.76 15.01 -0.09
N PRO A 33 9.33 15.23 -1.34
CA PRO A 33 9.74 14.35 -2.41
C PRO A 33 11.25 14.50 -2.59
N PRO A 34 11.98 13.44 -2.94
CA PRO A 34 13.37 13.57 -3.32
C PRO A 34 13.47 14.68 -4.38
N THR A 35 14.33 15.64 -4.12
CA THR A 35 14.39 16.96 -4.78
C THR A 35 14.83 16.92 -6.25
N ASP A 36 15.28 15.81 -6.78
CA ASP A 36 16.10 15.80 -8.01
C ASP A 36 15.46 15.22 -9.27
N ALA A 37 14.23 14.71 -9.24
CA ALA A 37 13.54 14.34 -10.47
C ALA A 37 12.02 14.43 -10.30
N THR A 38 11.36 15.07 -11.26
CA THR A 38 9.90 14.90 -11.39
C THR A 38 9.64 13.41 -11.67
N PRO A 39 9.03 12.66 -10.76
CA PRO A 39 8.84 11.24 -10.96
C PRO A 39 7.95 11.01 -12.17
N THR A 40 8.36 10.09 -13.05
CA THR A 40 7.54 9.71 -14.20
C THR A 40 6.31 8.97 -13.70
N ALA A 41 5.14 9.56 -13.91
CA ALA A 41 3.87 8.90 -13.63
C ALA A 41 3.63 7.77 -14.64
N ARG A 42 3.20 6.61 -14.14
CA ARG A 42 2.77 5.48 -14.95
C ARG A 42 1.38 5.05 -14.49
N LEU A 43 0.63 4.44 -15.40
CA LEU A 43 -0.69 3.90 -15.10
C LEU A 43 -0.54 2.54 -14.41
N TYR A 44 -1.22 2.37 -13.28
CA TYR A 44 -1.25 1.12 -12.50
C TYR A 44 -2.68 0.71 -12.18
N PRO A 45 -2.98 -0.62 -12.14
CA PRO A 45 -4.17 -1.12 -11.47
C PRO A 45 -3.96 -0.88 -9.97
N TRP A 46 -4.73 0.04 -9.39
CA TRP A 46 -4.47 0.48 -8.02
C TRP A 46 -4.68 -0.60 -6.97
N ASP A 47 -5.53 -1.59 -7.25
CA ASP A 47 -5.78 -2.76 -6.41
C ASP A 47 -5.05 -4.02 -6.93
N PHE A 48 -3.73 -3.89 -7.17
CA PHE A 48 -2.93 -5.03 -7.59
C PHE A 48 -2.65 -5.96 -6.39
N ARG A 49 -3.32 -7.11 -6.39
CA ARG A 49 -3.22 -8.16 -5.37
C ARG A 49 -3.36 -9.54 -6.02
N PRO A 50 -2.96 -10.64 -5.32
CA PRO A 50 -3.08 -11.99 -5.88
C PRO A 50 -4.48 -12.35 -6.38
N GLY A 51 -5.55 -11.91 -5.70
CA GLY A 51 -6.93 -12.14 -6.13
C GLY A 51 -7.32 -11.45 -7.45
N ASN A 52 -6.53 -10.47 -7.90
CA ASN A 52 -6.74 -9.74 -9.15
C ASN A 52 -5.73 -10.16 -10.24
N ALA A 53 -5.04 -11.27 -10.08
CA ALA A 53 -4.14 -11.87 -11.06
C ALA A 53 -4.67 -13.24 -11.52
N LEU A 54 -4.67 -13.47 -12.82
CA LEU A 54 -4.88 -14.80 -13.39
C LEU A 54 -3.54 -15.45 -13.65
N ILE A 55 -3.38 -16.67 -13.16
CA ILE A 55 -2.18 -17.47 -13.35
C ILE A 55 -2.51 -18.61 -14.32
N ALA A 56 -1.66 -18.81 -15.31
CA ALA A 56 -1.69 -19.95 -16.22
C ALA A 56 -0.26 -20.41 -16.49
N ASP A 57 -0.03 -21.70 -16.42
CA ASP A 57 1.29 -22.33 -16.65
C ASP A 57 2.43 -21.68 -15.81
N ASP A 58 2.14 -21.39 -14.53
CA ASP A 58 3.01 -20.72 -13.55
C ASP A 58 3.37 -19.26 -13.88
N ASP A 59 2.75 -18.67 -14.90
CA ASP A 59 2.94 -17.28 -15.28
C ASP A 59 1.69 -16.43 -15.04
N VAL A 60 1.88 -15.10 -14.87
CA VAL A 60 0.76 -14.15 -14.81
C VAL A 60 0.17 -13.94 -16.20
N ALA A 61 -0.96 -14.58 -16.48
CA ALA A 61 -1.65 -14.49 -17.76
C ALA A 61 -2.42 -13.18 -17.95
N ALA A 62 -2.99 -12.63 -16.88
CA ALA A 62 -3.72 -11.36 -16.91
C ALA A 62 -3.79 -10.70 -15.53
N ILE A 63 -3.92 -9.38 -15.54
CA ILE A 63 -4.23 -8.56 -14.36
C ILE A 63 -5.64 -8.01 -14.55
N LEU A 64 -6.47 -8.23 -13.55
CA LEU A 64 -7.89 -7.85 -13.52
C LEU A 64 -8.09 -6.57 -12.68
N ASP A 65 -9.34 -6.11 -12.66
CA ASP A 65 -9.81 -5.01 -11.82
C ASP A 65 -9.08 -3.68 -12.07
N TRP A 66 -9.30 -3.14 -13.26
CA TRP A 66 -8.82 -1.83 -13.68
C TRP A 66 -9.86 -0.71 -13.46
N GLU A 67 -10.80 -0.88 -12.53
CA GLU A 67 -11.89 0.09 -12.33
C GLU A 67 -11.41 1.44 -11.79
N ALA A 68 -10.32 1.44 -10.99
CA ALA A 68 -9.76 2.64 -10.39
C ALA A 68 -8.25 2.77 -10.69
N PRO A 69 -7.83 2.84 -11.97
CA PRO A 69 -6.42 2.93 -12.28
C PRO A 69 -5.85 4.26 -11.80
N LEU A 70 -4.62 4.23 -11.31
CA LEU A 70 -3.91 5.41 -10.82
C LEU A 70 -2.68 5.71 -11.67
N ALA A 71 -2.53 6.97 -12.07
CA ALA A 71 -1.29 7.46 -12.64
C ALA A 71 -0.41 8.07 -11.54
N ALA A 72 0.66 7.36 -11.16
CA ALA A 72 1.50 7.71 -10.03
C ALA A 72 2.97 7.30 -10.25
N PRO A 73 3.91 7.77 -9.39
CA PRO A 73 5.25 7.23 -9.33
C PRO A 73 5.25 5.74 -9.00
N ALA A 74 6.22 5.01 -9.54
CA ALA A 74 6.36 3.57 -9.29
C ALA A 74 6.42 3.23 -7.79
N SER A 75 7.11 4.05 -6.99
CA SER A 75 7.25 3.85 -5.54
C SER A 75 5.91 3.82 -4.79
N LEU A 76 4.90 4.58 -5.21
CA LEU A 76 3.57 4.54 -4.58
C LEU A 76 2.84 3.23 -4.94
N SER A 77 2.88 2.83 -6.21
CA SER A 77 2.25 1.57 -6.65
C SER A 77 2.94 0.35 -6.04
N VAL A 78 4.27 0.35 -5.99
CA VAL A 78 5.06 -0.73 -5.39
C VAL A 78 4.77 -0.84 -3.90
N ALA A 79 4.68 0.30 -3.16
CA ALA A 79 4.31 0.29 -1.76
C ALA A 79 2.93 -0.38 -1.52
N LYS A 80 1.95 -0.07 -2.37
CA LYS A 80 0.62 -0.68 -2.25
C LYS A 80 0.60 -2.16 -2.64
N ALA A 81 1.27 -2.53 -3.72
CA ALA A 81 1.36 -3.92 -4.15
C ALA A 81 2.11 -4.79 -3.12
N GLU A 82 3.17 -4.27 -2.50
CA GLU A 82 3.88 -4.95 -1.41
C GLU A 82 2.96 -5.15 -0.19
N CYS A 83 2.23 -4.11 0.23
CA CYS A 83 1.26 -4.21 1.32
C CYS A 83 0.17 -5.26 1.02
N LEU A 84 -0.45 -5.21 -0.15
CA LEU A 84 -1.52 -6.12 -0.54
C LEU A 84 -1.04 -7.55 -0.83
N GLY A 85 0.15 -7.71 -1.40
CA GLY A 85 0.70 -9.01 -1.77
C GLY A 85 1.53 -9.67 -0.68
N GLY A 86 2.22 -8.86 0.15
CA GLY A 86 3.15 -9.33 1.18
C GLY A 86 2.54 -9.44 2.57
N ASP A 87 1.64 -8.51 2.93
CA ASP A 87 1.20 -8.40 4.33
C ASP A 87 -0.18 -9.00 4.59
N TRP A 88 -1.04 -9.07 3.57
CA TRP A 88 -2.48 -9.29 3.78
C TRP A 88 -2.93 -10.73 3.94
N TYR A 89 -2.23 -11.73 3.41
CA TYR A 89 -2.78 -13.08 3.27
C TYR A 89 -1.97 -14.16 3.95
N VAL A 90 -0.92 -13.79 4.70
CA VAL A 90 0.04 -14.77 5.20
C VAL A 90 0.47 -14.55 6.63
N ALA A 91 0.78 -15.67 7.28
CA ALA A 91 1.33 -15.69 8.63
C ALA A 91 2.81 -15.28 8.68
N ASP A 92 3.53 -15.32 7.55
CA ASP A 92 4.94 -14.91 7.43
C ASP A 92 5.08 -13.93 6.26
N PRO A 93 4.87 -12.63 6.54
CA PRO A 93 4.93 -11.61 5.50
C PRO A 93 6.36 -11.39 4.97
N GLU A 94 7.40 -11.67 5.75
CA GLU A 94 8.78 -11.38 5.35
C GLU A 94 9.19 -12.18 4.11
N LEU A 95 8.86 -13.47 4.08
CA LEU A 95 9.14 -14.33 2.93
C LEU A 95 8.50 -13.80 1.64
N LEU A 96 7.26 -13.31 1.72
CA LEU A 96 6.57 -12.78 0.54
C LEU A 96 7.09 -11.41 0.13
N ARG A 97 7.46 -10.56 1.08
CA ARG A 97 8.11 -9.27 0.78
C ARG A 97 9.44 -9.49 0.06
N GLU A 98 10.27 -10.43 0.54
CA GLU A 98 11.53 -10.79 -0.11
C GLU A 98 11.30 -11.32 -1.53
N ALA A 99 10.34 -12.23 -1.72
CA ALA A 99 9.99 -12.76 -3.03
C ALA A 99 9.49 -11.66 -3.97
N PHE A 100 8.61 -10.75 -3.49
CA PHE A 100 8.12 -9.62 -4.25
C PHE A 100 9.24 -8.67 -4.68
N ARG A 101 10.12 -8.29 -3.75
CA ARG A 101 11.27 -7.41 -4.01
C ARG A 101 12.25 -8.03 -4.98
N SER A 102 12.59 -9.30 -4.79
CA SER A 102 13.47 -10.05 -5.67
C SER A 102 12.88 -10.19 -7.08
N GLY A 103 11.59 -10.52 -7.19
CA GLY A 103 10.90 -10.59 -8.46
C GLY A 103 10.89 -9.23 -9.19
N TYR A 104 10.62 -8.15 -8.48
CA TYR A 104 10.67 -6.80 -9.05
C TYR A 104 12.08 -6.43 -9.53
N ASP A 105 13.10 -6.70 -8.71
CA ASP A 105 14.52 -6.41 -9.00
C ASP A 105 15.05 -7.21 -10.20
N SER A 106 14.49 -8.38 -10.46
CA SER A 106 14.85 -9.17 -11.65
C SER A 106 14.49 -8.50 -12.97
N VAL A 107 13.53 -7.57 -12.94
CA VAL A 107 13.04 -6.85 -14.13
C VAL A 107 13.56 -5.41 -14.17
N ARG A 108 13.64 -4.77 -13.01
CA ARG A 108 14.13 -3.39 -12.85
C ARG A 108 14.49 -3.11 -11.39
N PRO A 109 15.41 -2.16 -11.11
CA PRO A 109 15.78 -1.84 -9.74
C PRO A 109 14.56 -1.51 -8.86
N TYR A 110 14.50 -2.13 -7.67
CA TYR A 110 13.46 -1.84 -6.70
C TYR A 110 13.55 -0.37 -6.27
N PRO A 111 12.47 0.40 -6.34
CA PRO A 111 12.52 1.82 -6.03
C PRO A 111 12.70 2.07 -4.53
N SER A 112 13.43 3.12 -4.17
CA SER A 112 13.32 3.67 -2.81
C SER A 112 11.87 4.13 -2.58
N ILE A 113 11.26 3.66 -1.50
CA ILE A 113 9.88 3.98 -1.16
C ILE A 113 9.88 5.00 -0.03
N PRO A 114 9.49 6.25 -0.30
CA PRO A 114 9.35 7.26 0.76
C PRO A 114 8.31 6.86 1.79
N THR A 115 8.52 7.23 3.05
CA THR A 115 7.57 7.01 4.16
C THR A 115 6.15 7.49 3.81
N THR A 116 6.02 8.65 3.17
CA THR A 116 4.73 9.17 2.70
C THR A 116 3.98 8.25 1.75
N HIS A 117 4.70 7.52 0.90
CA HIS A 117 4.09 6.55 -0.03
C HIS A 117 3.65 5.28 0.70
N ARG A 118 4.44 4.80 1.68
CA ARG A 118 4.05 3.66 2.53
C ARG A 118 2.81 4.00 3.34
N VAL A 119 2.82 5.12 4.04
CA VAL A 119 1.67 5.60 4.83
C VAL A 119 0.43 5.76 3.95
N ALA A 120 0.56 6.37 2.76
CA ALA A 120 -0.57 6.54 1.85
C ALA A 120 -1.13 5.21 1.35
N ALA A 121 -0.26 4.25 1.01
CA ALA A 121 -0.66 2.93 0.56
C ALA A 121 -1.41 2.15 1.66
N ILE A 122 -0.87 2.12 2.88
CA ILE A 122 -1.47 1.42 4.02
C ILE A 122 -2.79 2.10 4.42
N ALA A 123 -2.82 3.43 4.53
CA ALA A 123 -4.03 4.16 4.91
C ALA A 123 -5.17 3.99 3.90
N ASP A 124 -4.85 3.95 2.59
CA ASP A 124 -5.85 3.69 1.56
C ASP A 124 -6.36 2.25 1.58
N THR A 125 -5.52 1.32 2.04
CA THR A 125 -5.87 -0.09 2.18
C THR A 125 -6.67 -0.37 3.44
N ALA A 126 -6.45 0.41 4.52
CA ALA A 126 -7.06 0.20 5.83
C ALA A 126 -8.57 0.46 5.88
N VAL A 127 -9.12 1.21 4.92
CA VAL A 127 -10.56 1.51 4.85
C VAL A 127 -11.07 1.39 3.42
N ASP A 128 -12.26 0.83 3.26
CA ASP A 128 -12.93 0.73 1.98
C ASP A 128 -13.58 2.06 1.54
N SER A 129 -14.30 2.04 0.43
CA SER A 129 -14.99 3.22 -0.11
C SER A 129 -16.10 3.75 0.80
N SER A 130 -16.68 2.91 1.68
CA SER A 130 -17.69 3.30 2.66
C SER A 130 -17.09 3.89 3.94
N GLY A 131 -15.77 3.78 4.16
CA GLY A 131 -15.07 4.13 5.38
C GLY A 131 -15.06 3.03 6.43
N ALA A 132 -15.50 1.82 6.10
CA ALA A 132 -15.37 0.66 6.96
C ALA A 132 -13.93 0.15 6.95
N VAL A 133 -13.46 -0.34 8.12
CA VAL A 133 -12.13 -0.94 8.23
C VAL A 133 -12.11 -2.23 7.42
N THR A 134 -11.16 -2.34 6.52
CA THR A 134 -10.97 -3.53 5.70
C THR A 134 -10.41 -4.67 6.54
N ASN A 135 -10.78 -5.88 6.18
CA ASN A 135 -10.36 -7.07 6.91
C ASN A 135 -9.22 -7.77 6.17
N PRO A 136 -7.98 -7.69 6.65
CA PRO A 136 -6.88 -8.41 6.05
C PRO A 136 -6.94 -9.89 6.45
N GLY A 137 -6.47 -10.74 5.55
CA GLY A 137 -6.27 -12.13 5.87
C GLY A 137 -7.42 -13.07 5.53
N TYR A 138 -7.09 -14.36 5.64
CA TYR A 138 -8.01 -15.46 5.52
C TYR A 138 -7.57 -16.57 6.49
N PRO A 139 -8.40 -16.97 7.45
CA PRO A 139 -9.77 -16.48 7.70
C PRO A 139 -9.83 -15.01 8.15
N GLU A 140 -11.01 -14.40 8.01
CA GLU A 140 -11.23 -13.00 8.43
C GLU A 140 -10.91 -12.79 9.90
N LEU A 141 -10.24 -11.69 10.20
CA LEU A 141 -9.96 -11.25 11.56
C LEU A 141 -11.22 -10.64 12.20
N GLY A 142 -11.30 -10.68 13.52
CA GLY A 142 -12.26 -9.85 14.24
C GLY A 142 -11.93 -8.35 14.06
N ARG A 143 -12.94 -7.48 14.19
CA ARG A 143 -12.80 -6.03 13.97
C ARG A 143 -11.61 -5.39 14.71
N GLU A 144 -11.44 -5.75 15.99
CA GLU A 144 -10.34 -5.21 16.81
C GLU A 144 -8.97 -5.64 16.26
N ALA A 145 -8.85 -6.90 15.87
CA ALA A 145 -7.62 -7.42 15.28
C ALA A 145 -7.34 -6.81 13.89
N ALA A 146 -8.36 -6.54 13.07
CA ALA A 146 -8.19 -5.84 11.82
C ALA A 146 -7.70 -4.40 12.02
N VAL A 147 -8.25 -3.68 13.00
CA VAL A 147 -7.78 -2.33 13.38
C VAL A 147 -6.33 -2.40 13.86
N ALA A 148 -6.00 -3.35 14.75
CA ALA A 148 -4.65 -3.52 15.26
C ALA A 148 -3.65 -3.78 14.15
N PHE A 149 -3.95 -4.69 13.22
CA PHE A 149 -3.12 -4.99 12.06
C PHE A 149 -2.74 -3.73 11.26
N HIS A 150 -3.73 -2.92 10.89
CA HIS A 150 -3.46 -1.70 10.11
C HIS A 150 -2.73 -0.62 10.92
N ARG A 151 -3.00 -0.54 12.22
CA ARG A 151 -2.28 0.40 13.10
C ARG A 151 -0.81 0.05 13.21
N GLU A 152 -0.49 -1.21 13.49
CA GLU A 152 0.89 -1.71 13.56
C GLU A 152 1.64 -1.48 12.25
N ALA A 153 0.98 -1.70 11.11
CA ALA A 153 1.57 -1.42 9.80
C ALA A 153 1.86 0.08 9.58
N LEU A 154 0.97 0.98 10.05
CA LEU A 154 1.19 2.42 9.98
C LEU A 154 2.31 2.88 10.94
N GLU A 155 2.33 2.36 12.17
CA GLU A 155 3.39 2.61 13.16
C GLU A 155 4.76 2.22 12.58
N ALA A 156 4.88 1.01 12.06
CA ALA A 156 6.12 0.56 11.41
C ALA A 156 6.52 1.41 10.20
N ALA A 157 5.55 1.95 9.46
CA ALA A 157 5.83 2.81 8.31
C ALA A 157 6.29 4.22 8.71
N THR A 158 5.84 4.76 9.85
CA THR A 158 6.25 6.09 10.34
C THR A 158 7.61 6.07 11.04
N GLU A 159 8.02 4.93 11.58
CA GLU A 159 9.32 4.75 12.25
C GLU A 159 10.48 4.45 11.28
N ALA A 160 10.20 4.07 10.02
CA ALA A 160 11.17 3.67 9.00
C ALA A 160 11.72 4.87 8.22
#